data_b4e18cd25e7981f3a4cd290a8a4b3b43
#
_entry.id   b4e18cd25e7981f3a4cd290a8a4b3b43
#
_cell.length_a   1.000
_cell.length_b   1.000
_cell.length_c   1.000
_cell.angle_alpha   90.00
_cell.angle_beta   90.00
_cell.angle_gamma   90.00
#
_symmetry.space_group_name_H-M   'P 1'
#
loop_
_entity.id
_entity.type
_entity.pdbx_description
1 polymer ?
#
loop_
_entity_poly.entity_id
_entity_poly.type
_entity_poly.pdbx_seq_one_letter_code
_entity_poly.pdbx_strand_id
1 'polypeptide(L)'
;SVECWGGATFDASLRFLKEDPWERLRKLRDGFKNTKLQMLFRGQNILGYNHYADDVVEYFVQKSIANGIDIIRIFDCFNDLRNLKSSVEAVKLVKKENPNAHAQIALCYTLGDAYTLDYWKETAKRIEDMGADSICIKDMAGLLVPAKATELVQALKDGSSLPIQMHTHYTSGVASMTYMKAVEAGADIIDTAMSPFSMGTSQPATEVMVEAFKGTEYDTGLDQNLLAEIAAYFQPMREEALKSGLMNTKVLGVNVKTLLYQVPGGM
;
A
#
# COMPACT_ATOMS: atom_id res chain seq x y z
N SER A 1 9.41 -0.23 5.32
CA SER A 1 8.47 -1.38 5.42
C SER A 1 8.39 -2.15 4.11
N VAL A 2 7.96 -3.40 4.20
CA VAL A 2 7.67 -4.26 3.04
C VAL A 2 6.25 -4.75 3.17
N GLU A 3 5.39 -4.45 2.18
CA GLU A 3 4.07 -5.08 2.07
C GLU A 3 4.24 -6.46 1.45
N CYS A 4 4.03 -7.51 2.24
CA CYS A 4 4.42 -8.87 1.87
C CYS A 4 3.35 -9.93 2.15
N TRP A 5 2.22 -9.56 2.74
CA TRP A 5 1.21 -10.50 3.18
C TRP A 5 -0.20 -9.88 3.18
N GLY A 6 -1.22 -10.70 3.41
CA GLY A 6 -2.62 -10.26 3.38
C GLY A 6 -3.19 -10.16 1.97
N GLY A 7 -4.42 -9.68 1.86
CA GLY A 7 -5.11 -9.52 0.58
C GLY A 7 -5.03 -10.77 -0.30
N ALA A 8 -4.69 -10.59 -1.57
CA ALA A 8 -4.58 -11.67 -2.54
C ALA A 8 -3.40 -12.63 -2.27
N THR A 9 -2.37 -12.19 -1.58
CA THR A 9 -1.19 -13.03 -1.28
C THR A 9 -1.54 -14.22 -0.40
N PHE A 10 -2.41 -14.02 0.60
CA PHE A 10 -2.91 -15.09 1.47
C PHE A 10 -3.67 -16.15 0.65
N ASP A 11 -4.59 -15.69 -0.17
CA ASP A 11 -5.42 -16.56 -1.01
C ASP A 11 -4.57 -17.30 -2.07
N ALA A 12 -3.61 -16.60 -2.70
CA ALA A 12 -2.68 -17.19 -3.67
C ALA A 12 -1.81 -18.29 -3.04
N SER A 13 -1.36 -18.11 -1.80
CA SER A 13 -0.58 -19.14 -1.08
C SER A 13 -1.39 -20.43 -0.94
N LEU A 14 -2.65 -20.34 -0.58
CA LEU A 14 -3.55 -21.50 -0.44
C LEU A 14 -3.90 -22.14 -1.78
N ARG A 15 -4.36 -21.33 -2.75
CA ARG A 15 -4.94 -21.83 -4.01
C ARG A 15 -3.91 -22.36 -5.00
N PHE A 16 -2.83 -21.62 -5.17
CA PHE A 16 -1.85 -21.89 -6.22
C PHE A 16 -0.58 -22.57 -5.70
N LEU A 17 -0.06 -22.12 -4.55
CA LEU A 17 1.19 -22.64 -4.02
C LEU A 17 0.99 -23.85 -3.09
N LYS A 18 -0.24 -24.06 -2.58
CA LYS A 18 -0.54 -25.11 -1.59
C LYS A 18 0.30 -25.01 -0.32
N GLU A 19 0.58 -23.77 0.09
CA GLU A 19 1.35 -23.44 1.27
C GLU A 19 0.45 -22.93 2.40
N ASP A 20 0.89 -23.11 3.64
CA ASP A 20 0.32 -22.44 4.80
C ASP A 20 0.74 -20.96 4.80
N PRO A 21 -0.19 -20.01 4.62
CA PRO A 21 0.14 -18.58 4.59
C PRO A 21 0.71 -18.06 5.92
N TRP A 22 0.37 -18.67 7.05
CA TRP A 22 0.93 -18.30 8.36
C TRP A 22 2.38 -18.74 8.51
N GLU A 23 2.72 -19.93 8.02
CA GLU A 23 4.10 -20.40 7.98
C GLU A 23 4.94 -19.48 7.07
N ARG A 24 4.41 -19.08 5.92
CA ARG A 24 5.04 -18.11 5.03
C ARG A 24 5.31 -16.79 5.74
N LEU A 25 4.34 -16.27 6.50
CA LEU A 25 4.53 -15.04 7.27
C LEU A 25 5.65 -15.17 8.31
N ARG A 26 5.68 -16.25 9.06
CA ARG A 26 6.75 -16.52 10.04
C ARG A 26 8.14 -16.59 9.40
N LYS A 27 8.25 -17.26 8.23
CA LYS A 27 9.50 -17.31 7.45
C LYS A 27 9.93 -15.92 6.97
N LEU A 28 8.99 -15.10 6.50
CA LEU A 28 9.28 -13.70 6.14
C LEU A 28 9.77 -12.90 7.35
N ARG A 29 9.10 -13.03 8.50
CA ARG A 29 9.54 -12.37 9.75
C ARG A 29 10.95 -12.81 10.17
N ASP A 30 11.27 -14.08 10.01
CA ASP A 30 12.61 -14.59 10.31
C ASP A 30 13.69 -14.01 9.39
N GLY A 31 13.35 -13.76 8.13
CA GLY A 31 14.25 -13.13 7.17
C GLY A 31 14.43 -11.62 7.39
N PHE A 32 13.36 -10.90 7.75
CA PHE A 32 13.39 -9.46 7.94
C PHE A 32 13.54 -9.07 9.42
N LYS A 33 14.74 -8.89 9.91
CA LYS A 33 14.97 -8.57 11.34
C LYS A 33 14.72 -7.09 11.67
N ASN A 34 15.05 -6.17 10.76
CA ASN A 34 15.03 -4.73 11.00
C ASN A 34 13.96 -3.97 10.19
N THR A 35 13.30 -4.65 9.26
CA THR A 35 12.30 -4.04 8.37
C THR A 35 10.90 -4.40 8.85
N LYS A 36 10.03 -3.40 8.97
CA LYS A 36 8.62 -3.62 9.31
C LYS A 36 7.91 -4.37 8.19
N LEU A 37 7.11 -5.37 8.56
CA LEU A 37 6.25 -6.11 7.65
C LEU A 37 4.84 -5.54 7.67
N GLN A 38 4.29 -5.36 6.49
CA GLN A 38 2.97 -4.79 6.29
C GLN A 38 2.05 -5.78 5.58
N MET A 39 0.78 -5.78 5.97
CA MET A 39 -0.25 -6.54 5.29
C MET A 39 -1.38 -5.65 4.78
N LEU A 40 -2.01 -6.05 3.69
CA LEU A 40 -3.26 -5.47 3.21
C LEU A 40 -4.45 -6.14 3.90
N PHE A 41 -5.40 -5.32 4.40
CA PHE A 41 -6.54 -5.76 5.18
C PHE A 41 -7.83 -5.07 4.71
N ARG A 42 -8.84 -5.86 4.34
CA ARG A 42 -10.09 -5.35 3.72
C ARG A 42 -11.15 -4.98 4.77
N GLY A 43 -10.78 -4.17 5.77
CA GLY A 43 -11.71 -3.76 6.82
C GLY A 43 -12.47 -4.94 7.42
N GLN A 44 -13.80 -4.84 7.51
CA GLN A 44 -14.65 -5.88 8.09
C GLN A 44 -14.63 -7.20 7.32
N ASN A 45 -14.15 -7.21 6.07
CA ASN A 45 -14.01 -8.42 5.27
C ASN A 45 -12.69 -9.17 5.49
N ILE A 46 -11.77 -8.63 6.29
CA ILE A 46 -10.44 -9.22 6.58
C ILE A 46 -9.66 -9.47 5.28
N LEU A 47 -9.64 -10.70 4.79
CA LEU A 47 -9.02 -11.13 3.54
C LEU A 47 -10.06 -11.70 2.56
N GLY A 48 -11.31 -11.80 2.99
CA GLY A 48 -12.40 -12.43 2.26
C GLY A 48 -13.27 -11.45 1.47
N TYR A 49 -14.47 -11.93 1.14
CA TYR A 49 -15.45 -11.21 0.32
C TYR A 49 -16.80 -11.01 1.04
N ASN A 50 -16.89 -11.41 2.31
CA ASN A 50 -18.05 -11.24 3.18
C ASN A 50 -17.61 -10.54 4.46
N HIS A 51 -18.54 -9.85 5.12
CA HIS A 51 -18.32 -9.29 6.43
C HIS A 51 -18.17 -10.39 7.49
N TYR A 52 -17.21 -10.24 8.36
CA TYR A 52 -17.02 -11.08 9.54
C TYR A 52 -17.47 -10.33 10.80
N ALA A 53 -17.77 -11.06 11.86
CA ALA A 53 -18.10 -10.49 13.15
C ALA A 53 -16.88 -9.80 13.77
N ASP A 54 -17.10 -8.81 14.64
CA ASP A 54 -16.04 -7.98 15.23
C ASP A 54 -14.99 -8.80 15.99
N ASP A 55 -15.42 -9.83 16.71
CA ASP A 55 -14.53 -10.74 17.46
C ASP A 55 -13.60 -11.55 16.51
N VAL A 56 -14.08 -11.90 15.32
CA VAL A 56 -13.25 -12.56 14.28
C VAL A 56 -12.21 -11.57 13.73
N VAL A 57 -12.62 -10.32 13.47
CA VAL A 57 -11.71 -9.26 13.02
C VAL A 57 -10.62 -9.02 14.06
N GLU A 58 -11.01 -8.86 15.33
CA GLU A 58 -10.08 -8.67 16.45
C GLU A 58 -9.09 -9.84 16.56
N TYR A 59 -9.59 -11.07 16.58
CA TYR A 59 -8.75 -12.26 16.69
C TYR A 59 -7.77 -12.39 15.51
N PHE A 60 -8.22 -12.09 14.29
CA PHE A 60 -7.36 -12.15 13.11
C PHE A 60 -6.24 -11.10 13.16
N VAL A 61 -6.53 -9.87 13.59
CA VAL A 61 -5.54 -8.80 13.79
C VAL A 61 -4.51 -9.23 14.85
N GLN A 62 -4.97 -9.73 16.00
CA GLN A 62 -4.09 -10.24 17.07
C GLN A 62 -3.15 -11.34 16.54
N LYS A 63 -3.68 -12.32 15.78
CA LYS A 63 -2.88 -13.41 15.20
C LYS A 63 -1.91 -12.92 14.14
N SER A 64 -2.31 -11.97 13.31
CA SER A 64 -1.43 -11.39 12.28
C SER A 64 -0.21 -10.73 12.92
N ILE A 65 -0.42 -9.90 13.94
CA ILE A 65 0.67 -9.22 14.66
C ILE A 65 1.53 -10.22 15.42
N ALA A 66 0.92 -11.18 16.11
CA ALA A 66 1.66 -12.23 16.85
C ALA A 66 2.53 -13.10 15.93
N ASN A 67 2.18 -13.25 14.64
CA ASN A 67 2.96 -14.00 13.66
C ASN A 67 3.94 -13.13 12.84
N GLY A 68 4.06 -11.83 13.15
CA GLY A 68 5.14 -10.99 12.60
C GLY A 68 4.75 -9.78 11.78
N ILE A 69 3.46 -9.48 11.63
CA ILE A 69 3.02 -8.22 11.01
C ILE A 69 3.21 -7.06 11.99
N ASP A 70 3.78 -5.96 11.50
CA ASP A 70 3.91 -4.71 12.24
C ASP A 70 2.82 -3.71 11.84
N ILE A 71 2.50 -3.61 10.54
CA ILE A 71 1.58 -2.63 9.98
C ILE A 71 0.36 -3.32 9.36
N ILE A 72 -0.82 -3.01 9.87
CA ILE A 72 -2.08 -3.42 9.26
C ILE A 72 -2.58 -2.25 8.40
N ARG A 73 -2.51 -2.40 7.07
CA ARG A 73 -3.06 -1.44 6.10
C ARG A 73 -4.51 -1.78 5.84
N ILE A 74 -5.40 -1.02 6.42
CA ILE A 74 -6.84 -1.26 6.45
C ILE A 74 -7.52 -0.38 5.39
N PHE A 75 -8.33 -0.96 4.51
CA PHE A 75 -9.07 -0.20 3.51
C PHE A 75 -10.50 -0.70 3.34
N ASP A 76 -11.34 0.19 2.85
CA ASP A 76 -12.65 -0.09 2.27
C ASP A 76 -12.73 0.59 0.90
N CYS A 77 -13.21 -0.13 -0.13
CA CYS A 77 -13.20 0.38 -1.51
C CYS A 77 -14.10 1.61 -1.72
N PHE A 78 -15.07 1.84 -0.84
CA PHE A 78 -15.94 3.01 -0.83
C PHE A 78 -15.50 4.09 0.17
N ASN A 79 -14.38 3.89 0.87
CA ASN A 79 -13.91 4.75 1.95
C ASN A 79 -14.92 4.89 3.11
N ASP A 80 -15.72 3.85 3.36
CA ASP A 80 -16.65 3.84 4.49
C ASP A 80 -15.90 3.53 5.79
N LEU A 81 -15.64 4.58 6.57
CA LEU A 81 -14.89 4.47 7.82
C LEU A 81 -15.56 3.56 8.87
N ARG A 82 -16.88 3.30 8.75
CA ARG A 82 -17.59 2.37 9.64
C ARG A 82 -17.06 0.95 9.50
N ASN A 83 -16.69 0.54 8.28
CA ASN A 83 -16.11 -0.77 7.99
C ASN A 83 -14.66 -0.93 8.46
N LEU A 84 -14.02 0.15 8.89
CA LEU A 84 -12.61 0.15 9.32
C LEU A 84 -12.47 0.18 10.85
N LYS A 85 -13.53 0.57 11.55
CA LYS A 85 -13.52 0.85 12.99
C LYS A 85 -13.04 -0.34 13.81
N SER A 86 -13.64 -1.52 13.66
CA SER A 86 -13.29 -2.72 14.44
C SER A 86 -11.83 -3.11 14.25
N SER A 87 -11.30 -2.96 13.02
CA SER A 87 -9.90 -3.26 12.72
C SER A 87 -8.92 -2.29 13.39
N VAL A 88 -9.25 -0.98 13.40
CA VAL A 88 -8.42 0.03 14.10
C VAL A 88 -8.44 -0.22 15.60
N GLU A 89 -9.63 -0.48 16.17
CA GLU A 89 -9.77 -0.79 17.60
C GLU A 89 -8.99 -2.06 17.99
N ALA A 90 -9.01 -3.10 17.14
CA ALA A 90 -8.23 -4.31 17.35
C ALA A 90 -6.72 -4.04 17.40
N VAL A 91 -6.19 -3.23 16.47
CA VAL A 91 -4.78 -2.82 16.50
C VAL A 91 -4.46 -2.02 17.78
N LYS A 92 -5.35 -1.09 18.18
CA LYS A 92 -5.18 -0.31 19.43
C LYS A 92 -5.14 -1.19 20.67
N LEU A 93 -5.92 -2.27 20.70
CA LEU A 93 -5.88 -3.23 21.80
C LEU A 93 -4.51 -3.96 21.86
N VAL A 94 -4.06 -4.48 20.73
CA VAL A 94 -2.75 -5.15 20.64
C VAL A 94 -1.60 -4.19 20.96
N LYS A 95 -1.73 -2.92 20.60
CA LYS A 95 -0.70 -1.89 20.85
C LYS A 95 -0.39 -1.68 22.34
N LYS A 96 -1.31 -2.02 23.24
CA LYS A 96 -1.07 -1.96 24.69
C LYS A 96 0.05 -2.92 25.13
N GLU A 97 0.19 -4.05 24.45
CA GLU A 97 1.20 -5.08 24.74
C GLU A 97 2.37 -5.03 23.74
N ASN A 98 2.10 -4.64 22.49
CA ASN A 98 3.10 -4.47 21.43
C ASN A 98 3.05 -3.04 20.86
N PRO A 99 3.84 -2.11 21.40
CA PRO A 99 3.84 -0.69 20.95
C PRO A 99 4.20 -0.48 19.48
N ASN A 100 4.79 -1.49 18.82
CA ASN A 100 5.15 -1.42 17.40
C ASN A 100 3.97 -1.71 16.46
N ALA A 101 2.85 -2.23 16.98
CA ALA A 101 1.65 -2.44 16.18
C ALA A 101 1.15 -1.11 15.60
N HIS A 102 0.81 -1.09 14.31
CA HIS A 102 0.50 0.13 13.59
C HIS A 102 -0.76 -0.05 12.73
N ALA A 103 -1.74 0.79 12.95
CA ALA A 103 -2.96 0.88 12.15
C ALA A 103 -2.78 1.96 11.07
N GLN A 104 -2.70 1.55 9.82
CA GLN A 104 -2.71 2.47 8.68
C GLN A 104 -4.05 2.40 7.98
N ILE A 105 -4.74 3.53 7.82
CA ILE A 105 -5.95 3.59 6.99
C ILE A 105 -5.57 3.98 5.57
N ALA A 106 -5.96 3.14 4.61
CA ALA A 106 -5.77 3.41 3.20
C ALA A 106 -7.08 3.90 2.57
N LEU A 107 -7.02 5.12 2.04
CA LEU A 107 -8.10 5.76 1.31
C LEU A 107 -7.98 5.44 -0.17
N CYS A 108 -8.99 4.79 -0.74
CA CYS A 108 -9.07 4.51 -2.16
C CYS A 108 -9.29 5.82 -2.93
N TYR A 109 -8.28 6.24 -3.69
CA TYR A 109 -8.40 7.43 -4.51
C TYR A 109 -9.38 7.20 -5.65
N THR A 110 -10.33 8.10 -5.79
CA THR A 110 -11.37 8.05 -6.80
C THR A 110 -11.73 9.45 -7.28
N LEU A 111 -12.30 9.56 -8.46
CA LEU A 111 -12.77 10.79 -9.08
C LEU A 111 -14.29 10.90 -8.96
N GLY A 112 -14.78 12.12 -8.88
CA GLY A 112 -16.22 12.42 -8.84
C GLY A 112 -16.51 13.63 -7.98
N ASP A 113 -17.66 14.25 -8.20
CA ASP A 113 -18.05 15.52 -7.56
C ASP A 113 -18.14 15.46 -6.03
N ALA A 114 -18.34 14.26 -5.48
CA ALA A 114 -18.37 14.04 -4.04
C ALA A 114 -16.98 14.06 -3.37
N TYR A 115 -15.90 13.85 -4.15
CA TYR A 115 -14.53 13.70 -3.64
C TYR A 115 -13.76 15.01 -3.75
N THR A 116 -14.27 16.04 -3.08
CA THR A 116 -13.67 17.38 -3.01
C THR A 116 -12.44 17.40 -2.09
N LEU A 117 -11.65 18.48 -2.12
CA LEU A 117 -10.54 18.66 -1.18
C LEU A 117 -11.04 18.73 0.26
N ASP A 118 -12.21 19.35 0.51
CA ASP A 118 -12.82 19.36 1.82
C ASP A 118 -13.25 17.98 2.30
N TYR A 119 -13.75 17.13 1.40
CA TYR A 119 -14.02 15.71 1.72
C TYR A 119 -12.75 14.99 2.20
N TRP A 120 -11.63 15.14 1.50
CA TRP A 120 -10.38 14.50 1.87
C TRP A 120 -9.83 15.03 3.19
N LYS A 121 -9.87 16.34 3.39
CA LYS A 121 -9.47 17.01 4.65
C LYS A 121 -10.29 16.51 5.83
N GLU A 122 -11.61 16.51 5.73
CA GLU A 122 -12.49 16.02 6.81
C GLU A 122 -12.32 14.52 7.06
N THR A 123 -12.12 13.74 6.00
CA THR A 123 -11.84 12.30 6.13
C THR A 123 -10.52 12.04 6.86
N ALA A 124 -9.46 12.80 6.57
CA ALA A 124 -8.18 12.69 7.27
C ALA A 124 -8.33 12.98 8.77
N LYS A 125 -9.08 14.04 9.12
CA LYS A 125 -9.39 14.37 10.52
C LYS A 125 -10.12 13.23 11.22
N ARG A 126 -11.16 12.69 10.61
CA ARG A 126 -11.93 11.57 11.17
C ARG A 126 -11.08 10.31 11.37
N ILE A 127 -10.11 10.05 10.49
CA ILE A 127 -9.16 8.95 10.62
C ILE A 127 -8.25 9.15 11.83
N GLU A 128 -7.73 10.35 12.03
CA GLU A 128 -6.94 10.70 13.21
C GLU A 128 -7.75 10.55 14.49
N ASP A 129 -9.00 11.04 14.50
CA ASP A 129 -9.94 10.91 15.62
C ASP A 129 -10.27 9.44 15.95
N MET A 130 -10.25 8.53 14.96
CA MET A 130 -10.38 7.08 15.17
C MET A 130 -9.18 6.48 15.87
N GLY A 131 -8.04 7.17 15.86
CA GLY A 131 -6.78 6.72 16.45
C GLY A 131 -5.95 5.82 15.55
N ALA A 132 -6.02 6.01 14.24
CA ALA A 132 -5.08 5.46 13.29
C ALA A 132 -3.68 6.08 13.48
N ASP A 133 -2.65 5.41 12.99
CA ASP A 133 -1.25 5.83 13.12
C ASP A 133 -0.70 6.49 11.85
N SER A 134 -1.31 6.25 10.70
CA SER A 134 -0.97 6.89 9.42
C SER A 134 -2.09 6.75 8.41
N ILE A 135 -2.01 7.57 7.36
CA ILE A 135 -2.95 7.56 6.22
C ILE A 135 -2.17 7.12 4.97
N CYS A 136 -2.74 6.22 4.18
CA CYS A 136 -2.25 5.88 2.86
C CYS A 136 -3.24 6.36 1.79
N ILE A 137 -2.78 7.07 0.78
CA ILE A 137 -3.55 7.29 -0.44
C ILE A 137 -3.29 6.10 -1.36
N LYS A 138 -4.34 5.32 -1.61
CA LYS A 138 -4.29 4.10 -2.43
C LYS A 138 -4.94 4.35 -3.78
N ASP A 139 -4.12 4.69 -4.77
CA ASP A 139 -4.53 4.88 -6.15
C ASP A 139 -4.29 3.60 -6.95
N MET A 140 -5.27 2.71 -6.92
CA MET A 140 -5.18 1.38 -7.54
C MET A 140 -5.29 1.39 -9.07
N ALA A 141 -5.78 2.47 -9.65
CA ALA A 141 -5.98 2.58 -11.10
C ALA A 141 -4.99 3.55 -11.78
N GLY A 142 -4.11 4.21 -11.01
CA GLY A 142 -3.17 5.20 -11.54
C GLY A 142 -3.84 6.47 -12.03
N LEU A 143 -4.90 6.91 -11.33
CA LEU A 143 -5.73 8.08 -11.69
C LEU A 143 -5.14 9.40 -11.20
N LEU A 144 -4.33 9.36 -10.15
CA LEU A 144 -3.81 10.55 -9.50
C LEU A 144 -2.70 11.18 -10.35
N VAL A 145 -3.01 12.33 -10.94
CA VAL A 145 -2.05 13.10 -11.73
C VAL A 145 -1.21 14.04 -10.84
N PRO A 146 0.01 14.46 -11.27
CA PRO A 146 0.95 15.19 -10.43
C PRO A 146 0.36 16.46 -9.77
N ALA A 147 -0.35 17.31 -10.52
CA ALA A 147 -0.95 18.52 -9.98
C ALA A 147 -1.99 18.22 -8.88
N LYS A 148 -2.80 17.18 -9.08
CA LYS A 148 -3.80 16.76 -8.10
C LYS A 148 -3.19 16.08 -6.88
N ALA A 149 -2.03 15.46 -7.01
CA ALA A 149 -1.29 14.92 -5.87
C ALA A 149 -0.86 16.02 -4.90
N THR A 150 -0.37 17.16 -5.42
CA THR A 150 -0.03 18.31 -4.57
C THR A 150 -1.23 18.80 -3.78
N GLU A 151 -2.37 19.07 -4.46
CA GLU A 151 -3.59 19.55 -3.82
C GLU A 151 -4.11 18.56 -2.76
N LEU A 152 -4.10 17.27 -3.08
CA LEU A 152 -4.60 16.22 -2.19
C LEU A 152 -3.75 16.07 -0.93
N VAL A 153 -2.41 16.01 -1.08
CA VAL A 153 -1.49 15.88 0.06
C VAL A 153 -1.62 17.09 0.99
N GLN A 154 -1.70 18.30 0.43
CA GLN A 154 -1.92 19.52 1.22
C GLN A 154 -3.26 19.47 2.00
N ALA A 155 -4.34 19.05 1.34
CA ALA A 155 -5.64 18.92 1.98
C ALA A 155 -5.62 17.89 3.15
N LEU A 156 -4.93 16.77 2.97
CA LEU A 156 -4.77 15.76 4.04
C LEU A 156 -3.94 16.30 5.21
N LYS A 157 -2.83 16.99 4.92
CA LYS A 157 -1.98 17.64 5.95
C LYS A 157 -2.72 18.76 6.70
N ASP A 158 -3.62 19.48 6.03
CA ASP A 158 -4.50 20.46 6.68
C ASP A 158 -5.56 19.81 7.59
N GLY A 159 -5.91 18.57 7.34
CA GLY A 159 -6.91 17.82 8.11
C GLY A 159 -6.34 16.96 9.23
N SER A 160 -5.07 16.58 9.17
CA SER A 160 -4.47 15.61 10.09
C SER A 160 -2.96 15.81 10.24
N SER A 161 -2.45 15.51 11.43
CA SER A 161 -1.02 15.48 11.74
C SER A 161 -0.35 14.13 11.38
N LEU A 162 -1.13 13.13 10.97
CA LEU A 162 -0.65 11.79 10.70
C LEU A 162 0.30 11.75 9.50
N PRO A 163 1.29 10.84 9.50
CA PRO A 163 2.11 10.59 8.33
C PRO A 163 1.27 10.13 7.14
N ILE A 164 1.61 10.63 5.94
CA ILE A 164 0.94 10.31 4.68
C ILE A 164 1.83 9.42 3.83
N GLN A 165 1.30 8.28 3.43
CA GLN A 165 1.93 7.34 2.50
C GLN A 165 1.21 7.38 1.16
N MET A 166 1.98 7.38 0.06
CA MET A 166 1.44 7.33 -1.30
C MET A 166 1.63 5.93 -1.89
N HIS A 167 0.55 5.37 -2.39
CA HIS A 167 0.53 4.11 -3.13
C HIS A 167 -0.21 4.32 -4.46
N THR A 168 0.52 4.35 -5.56
CA THR A 168 -0.05 4.61 -6.90
C THR A 168 0.43 3.54 -7.88
N HIS A 169 -0.51 2.92 -8.60
CA HIS A 169 -0.17 2.03 -9.70
C HIS A 169 0.29 2.81 -10.93
N TYR A 170 1.18 2.21 -11.70
CA TYR A 170 1.83 2.88 -12.85
C TYR A 170 1.01 2.77 -14.15
N THR A 171 -0.22 2.32 -14.08
CA THR A 171 -1.06 1.97 -15.24
C THR A 171 -1.23 3.11 -16.25
N SER A 172 -1.36 4.34 -15.78
CA SER A 172 -1.46 5.54 -16.66
C SER A 172 -0.09 6.07 -17.13
N GLY A 173 1.01 5.66 -16.50
CA GLY A 173 2.34 6.12 -16.82
C GLY A 173 2.82 7.36 -16.07
N VAL A 174 2.01 7.95 -15.18
CA VAL A 174 2.35 9.22 -14.50
C VAL A 174 2.84 9.06 -13.06
N ALA A 175 2.81 7.84 -12.50
CA ALA A 175 2.98 7.61 -11.07
C ALA A 175 4.30 8.14 -10.49
N SER A 176 5.44 8.04 -11.20
CA SER A 176 6.71 8.62 -10.70
C SER A 176 6.65 10.13 -10.56
N MET A 177 6.05 10.82 -11.52
CA MET A 177 5.85 12.27 -11.47
C MET A 177 4.86 12.65 -10.37
N THR A 178 3.83 11.83 -10.17
CA THR A 178 2.86 11.98 -9.08
C THR A 178 3.56 11.88 -7.72
N TYR A 179 4.45 10.90 -7.54
CA TYR A 179 5.22 10.75 -6.30
C TYR A 179 6.15 11.94 -6.05
N MET A 180 6.85 12.44 -7.08
CA MET A 180 7.67 13.64 -6.93
C MET A 180 6.85 14.80 -6.37
N LYS A 181 5.69 15.07 -6.97
CA LYS A 181 4.81 16.15 -6.52
C LYS A 181 4.16 15.92 -5.17
N ALA A 182 3.85 14.68 -4.82
CA ALA A 182 3.34 14.32 -3.50
C ALA A 182 4.39 14.54 -2.40
N VAL A 183 5.64 14.13 -2.63
CA VAL A 183 6.75 14.31 -1.68
C VAL A 183 7.05 15.79 -1.49
N GLU A 184 7.15 16.57 -2.57
CA GLU A 184 7.30 18.03 -2.50
C GLU A 184 6.16 18.72 -1.74
N ALA A 185 4.95 18.13 -1.72
CA ALA A 185 3.80 18.63 -0.99
C ALA A 185 3.73 18.14 0.48
N GLY A 186 4.65 17.28 0.91
CA GLY A 186 4.77 16.80 2.29
C GLY A 186 4.33 15.36 2.53
N ALA A 187 4.21 14.51 1.50
CA ALA A 187 4.04 13.07 1.71
C ALA A 187 5.32 12.49 2.34
N ASP A 188 5.13 11.66 3.36
CA ASP A 188 6.23 11.15 4.19
C ASP A 188 6.83 9.84 3.63
N ILE A 189 6.01 9.04 2.93
CA ILE A 189 6.38 7.70 2.46
C ILE A 189 5.79 7.48 1.06
N ILE A 190 6.54 6.78 0.20
CA ILE A 190 6.05 6.30 -1.10
C ILE A 190 6.24 4.79 -1.24
N ASP A 191 5.28 4.12 -1.86
CA ASP A 191 5.36 2.70 -2.18
C ASP A 191 5.99 2.49 -3.56
N THR A 192 7.03 1.67 -3.61
CA THR A 192 7.75 1.34 -4.82
C THR A 192 7.89 -0.18 -4.97
N ALA A 193 8.27 -0.64 -6.14
CA ALA A 193 8.59 -2.05 -6.39
C ALA A 193 9.99 -2.17 -6.99
N MET A 194 10.69 -3.28 -6.70
CA MET A 194 11.98 -3.55 -7.33
C MET A 194 11.83 -3.61 -8.85
N SER A 195 12.79 -3.05 -9.58
CA SER A 195 12.68 -2.82 -11.03
C SER A 195 12.21 -4.03 -11.86
N PRO A 196 12.58 -5.29 -11.56
CA PRO A 196 12.05 -6.43 -12.31
C PRO A 196 10.52 -6.58 -12.22
N PHE A 197 9.88 -6.13 -11.13
CA PHE A 197 8.44 -6.23 -10.91
C PHE A 197 7.73 -4.88 -10.82
N SER A 198 8.40 -3.80 -11.22
CA SER A 198 7.86 -2.44 -11.22
C SER A 198 7.16 -2.10 -12.53
N MET A 199 6.59 -0.91 -12.58
CA MET A 199 5.96 -0.29 -13.77
C MET A 199 4.67 -1.00 -14.22
N GLY A 200 4.10 -0.59 -15.32
CA GLY A 200 2.86 -1.16 -15.85
C GLY A 200 1.72 -1.14 -14.83
N THR A 201 1.21 -2.29 -14.42
CA THR A 201 0.18 -2.41 -13.38
C THR A 201 0.72 -2.46 -11.95
N SER A 202 2.04 -2.37 -11.77
CA SER A 202 2.72 -2.30 -10.47
C SER A 202 3.00 -0.83 -10.09
N GLN A 203 3.96 -0.60 -9.20
CA GLN A 203 4.36 0.72 -8.71
C GLN A 203 5.60 1.24 -9.45
N PRO A 204 6.00 2.51 -9.24
CA PRO A 204 7.29 3.03 -9.68
C PRO A 204 8.47 2.17 -9.20
N ALA A 205 9.52 2.10 -10.00
CA ALA A 205 10.73 1.35 -9.64
C ALA A 205 11.46 2.01 -8.46
N THR A 206 11.84 1.20 -7.47
CA THR A 206 12.54 1.66 -6.26
C THR A 206 13.83 2.39 -6.63
N GLU A 207 14.67 1.76 -7.46
CA GLU A 207 15.98 2.27 -7.86
C GLU A 207 15.88 3.61 -8.58
N VAL A 208 14.82 3.78 -9.40
CA VAL A 208 14.55 5.03 -10.12
C VAL A 208 14.16 6.14 -9.17
N MET A 209 13.27 5.85 -8.21
CA MET A 209 12.84 6.86 -7.22
C MET A 209 13.98 7.26 -6.28
N VAL A 210 14.80 6.30 -5.86
CA VAL A 210 16.00 6.59 -5.04
C VAL A 210 16.96 7.51 -5.78
N GLU A 211 17.24 7.25 -7.06
CA GLU A 211 18.13 8.13 -7.85
C GLU A 211 17.49 9.50 -8.15
N ALA A 212 16.17 9.54 -8.35
CA ALA A 212 15.45 10.79 -8.59
C ALA A 212 15.47 11.75 -7.38
N PHE A 213 15.53 11.23 -6.16
CA PHE A 213 15.63 12.04 -4.93
C PHE A 213 17.05 12.28 -4.45
N LYS A 214 18.03 11.62 -5.04
CA LYS A 214 19.43 11.72 -4.64
C LYS A 214 19.96 13.15 -4.72
N GLY A 215 20.62 13.59 -3.65
CA GLY A 215 21.16 14.94 -3.55
C GLY A 215 20.12 16.05 -3.33
N THR A 216 18.86 15.69 -3.12
CA THR A 216 17.79 16.61 -2.69
C THR A 216 17.58 16.51 -1.17
N GLU A 217 16.72 17.37 -0.61
CA GLU A 217 16.29 17.25 0.79
C GLU A 217 15.49 15.97 1.08
N TYR A 218 15.05 15.25 0.04
CA TYR A 218 14.32 13.99 0.11
C TYR A 218 15.19 12.76 -0.15
N ASP A 219 16.51 12.92 -0.14
CA ASP A 219 17.44 11.81 -0.35
C ASP A 219 17.22 10.71 0.67
N THR A 220 16.99 9.50 0.18
CA THR A 220 16.65 8.35 1.01
C THR A 220 17.85 7.73 1.71
N GLY A 221 19.06 7.99 1.22
CA GLY A 221 20.31 7.37 1.67
C GLY A 221 20.40 5.86 1.38
N LEU A 222 19.51 5.29 0.55
CA LEU A 222 19.57 3.89 0.19
C LEU A 222 20.73 3.60 -0.77
N ASP A 223 21.41 2.45 -0.55
CA ASP A 223 22.54 2.03 -1.38
C ASP A 223 22.06 1.48 -2.72
N GLN A 224 22.35 2.20 -3.81
CA GLN A 224 22.01 1.81 -5.18
C GLN A 224 22.69 0.50 -5.62
N ASN A 225 23.87 0.18 -5.12
CA ASN A 225 24.54 -1.08 -5.47
C ASN A 225 23.78 -2.25 -4.85
N LEU A 226 23.37 -2.13 -3.59
CA LEU A 226 22.56 -3.15 -2.93
C LEU A 226 21.19 -3.32 -3.60
N LEU A 227 20.55 -2.22 -4.01
CA LEU A 227 19.30 -2.29 -4.77
C LEU A 227 19.49 -3.00 -6.12
N ALA A 228 20.58 -2.73 -6.82
CA ALA A 228 20.92 -3.41 -8.06
C ALA A 228 21.16 -4.93 -7.88
N GLU A 229 21.82 -5.34 -6.77
CA GLU A 229 21.97 -6.76 -6.43
C GLU A 229 20.63 -7.43 -6.16
N ILE A 230 19.72 -6.77 -5.44
CA ILE A 230 18.37 -7.27 -5.20
C ILE A 230 17.59 -7.39 -6.52
N ALA A 231 17.68 -6.40 -7.39
CA ALA A 231 17.04 -6.43 -8.70
C ALA A 231 17.59 -7.59 -9.55
N ALA A 232 18.91 -7.79 -9.56
CA ALA A 232 19.55 -8.89 -10.28
C ALA A 232 19.09 -10.27 -9.77
N TYR A 233 18.85 -10.41 -8.46
CA TYR A 233 18.30 -11.63 -7.88
C TYR A 233 16.88 -11.94 -8.40
N PHE A 234 16.03 -10.93 -8.56
CA PHE A 234 14.66 -11.11 -9.02
C PHE A 234 14.50 -11.18 -10.55
N GLN A 235 15.48 -10.73 -11.32
CA GLN A 235 15.40 -10.69 -12.78
C GLN A 235 15.11 -12.06 -13.41
N PRO A 236 15.78 -13.17 -13.04
CA PRO A 236 15.48 -14.50 -13.60
C PRO A 236 14.06 -14.97 -13.28
N MET A 237 13.52 -14.60 -12.11
CA MET A 237 12.14 -14.95 -11.72
C MET A 237 11.12 -14.27 -12.62
N ARG A 238 11.34 -12.98 -12.96
CA ARG A 238 10.52 -12.27 -13.93
C ARG A 238 10.58 -12.92 -15.31
N GLU A 239 11.77 -13.25 -15.79
CA GLU A 239 11.97 -13.86 -17.11
C GLU A 239 11.24 -15.22 -17.20
N GLU A 240 11.31 -16.03 -16.17
CA GLU A 240 10.58 -17.29 -16.09
C GLU A 240 9.06 -17.08 -16.05
N ALA A 241 8.58 -16.10 -15.29
CA ALA A 241 7.15 -15.76 -15.22
C ALA A 241 6.60 -15.29 -16.59
N LEU A 242 7.40 -14.54 -17.36
CA LEU A 242 7.04 -14.13 -18.72
C LEU A 242 7.08 -15.31 -19.70
N LYS A 243 8.11 -16.14 -19.63
CA LYS A 243 8.29 -17.30 -20.49
C LYS A 243 7.22 -18.37 -20.28
N SER A 244 6.85 -18.62 -19.03
CA SER A 244 5.80 -19.59 -18.69
C SER A 244 4.38 -19.07 -18.94
N GLY A 245 4.22 -17.76 -19.23
CA GLY A 245 2.91 -17.12 -19.38
C GLY A 245 2.21 -16.79 -18.06
N LEU A 246 2.86 -17.02 -16.93
CA LEU A 246 2.34 -16.63 -15.61
C LEU A 246 2.18 -15.11 -15.53
N MET A 247 3.09 -14.36 -16.12
CA MET A 247 3.00 -12.90 -16.26
C MET A 247 2.62 -12.56 -17.72
N ASN A 248 1.50 -11.85 -17.90
CA ASN A 248 1.07 -11.39 -19.22
C ASN A 248 1.80 -10.10 -19.61
N THR A 249 2.39 -10.06 -20.80
CA THR A 249 3.11 -8.88 -21.30
C THR A 249 2.23 -7.62 -21.42
N LYS A 250 0.91 -7.77 -21.53
CA LYS A 250 -0.02 -6.63 -21.57
C LYS A 250 0.01 -5.79 -20.29
N VAL A 251 0.38 -6.39 -19.15
CA VAL A 251 0.46 -5.67 -17.86
C VAL A 251 1.76 -4.86 -17.71
N LEU A 252 2.69 -4.97 -18.65
CA LEU A 252 3.98 -4.26 -18.61
C LEU A 252 3.92 -2.87 -19.24
N GLY A 253 2.92 -2.63 -20.10
CA GLY A 253 2.73 -1.34 -20.76
C GLY A 253 1.95 -0.35 -19.91
N VAL A 254 2.02 0.92 -20.30
CA VAL A 254 1.20 1.99 -19.73
C VAL A 254 0.08 2.37 -20.71
N ASN A 255 -1.05 2.83 -20.18
CA ASN A 255 -2.18 3.29 -20.97
C ASN A 255 -2.77 4.55 -20.36
N VAL A 256 -2.42 5.71 -20.91
CA VAL A 256 -2.93 7.00 -20.43
C VAL A 256 -4.46 7.13 -20.52
N LYS A 257 -5.11 6.32 -21.35
CA LYS A 257 -6.57 6.31 -21.44
C LYS A 257 -7.25 5.83 -20.15
N THR A 258 -6.52 5.17 -19.23
CA THR A 258 -7.07 4.85 -17.90
C THR A 258 -7.50 6.08 -17.11
N LEU A 259 -6.93 7.25 -17.41
CA LEU A 259 -7.35 8.52 -16.81
C LEU A 259 -8.76 8.96 -17.26
N LEU A 260 -9.26 8.43 -18.39
CA LEU A 260 -10.59 8.73 -18.93
C LEU A 260 -11.67 7.77 -18.43
N TYR A 261 -11.27 6.60 -17.94
CA TYR A 261 -12.18 5.53 -17.54
C TYR A 261 -11.80 5.02 -16.16
N GLN A 262 -12.46 5.57 -15.15
CA GLN A 262 -12.28 5.09 -13.80
C GLN A 262 -12.91 3.70 -13.66
N VAL A 263 -12.09 2.71 -13.30
CA VAL A 263 -12.56 1.41 -12.81
C VAL A 263 -12.38 1.40 -11.30
N PRO A 264 -13.42 1.13 -10.51
CA PRO A 264 -13.27 0.99 -9.07
C PRO A 264 -12.21 -0.07 -8.76
N GLY A 265 -11.25 0.29 -7.92
CA GLY A 265 -10.19 -0.63 -7.55
C GLY A 265 -10.73 -1.79 -6.72
N GLY A 266 -10.18 -2.97 -6.96
CA GLY A 266 -10.52 -4.17 -6.18
C GLY A 266 -11.42 -5.17 -6.87
N MET A 267 -11.65 -5.03 -8.17
CA MET A 267 -12.22 -6.11 -8.97
C MET A 267 -11.14 -7.05 -9.50
#